data_8756a9d23eb527a2df54a6f4e12f5d13
#
_entry.id   8756a9d23eb527a2df54a6f4e12f5d13
#
_cell.length_a   1.000
_cell.length_b   1.000
_cell.length_c   1.000
_cell.angle_alpha   90.00
_cell.angle_beta   90.00
_cell.angle_gamma   90.00
#
_symmetry.space_group_name_H-M   'P 1'
#
loop_
_entity.id
_entity.type
_entity.pdbx_description
1 polymer ?
#
loop_
_entity_poly.entity_id
_entity_poly.type
_entity_poly.pdbx_seq_one_letter_code
_entity_poly.pdbx_strand_id
1 'polypeptide(L)'
;NRIADMCEKISPVRPDKCPPVIENSDQMLRDICYNKAHKMYGDPLPEIVQERLDRELNSIISNGYAVMYIIAQKLVWKSNEDGYLVGSRGSVGSSFVATMSGITEVNPLHAHYLCKHCQYSDFDSDLVKSFSGRSGCDMPDKLCPRCGKPLSKEGFDIPFETFLGFKGNKEP
;
A
#
# COMPACT_ATOMS: atom_id res chain seq x y z
N ASN A 1 17.94 -33.12 43.76
CA ASN A 1 19.00 -32.33 43.11
C ASN A 1 18.79 -30.86 43.46
N ARG A 2 19.40 -30.40 44.58
CA ARG A 2 19.09 -29.14 45.25
C ARG A 2 19.03 -27.91 44.30
N ILE A 3 19.85 -27.86 43.23
CA ILE A 3 19.83 -26.77 42.25
C ILE A 3 18.61 -26.86 41.35
N ALA A 4 18.25 -28.05 40.90
CA ALA A 4 17.03 -28.21 40.06
C ALA A 4 15.74 -27.88 40.82
N ASP A 5 15.72 -28.19 42.15
CA ASP A 5 14.60 -27.89 43.03
C ASP A 5 14.41 -26.39 43.31
N MET A 6 15.44 -25.56 42.99
CA MET A 6 15.40 -24.11 43.10
C MET A 6 14.90 -23.43 41.81
N CYS A 7 14.76 -24.19 40.72
CA CYS A 7 14.31 -23.64 39.43
C CYS A 7 12.77 -23.56 39.41
N GLU A 8 12.26 -22.36 39.14
CA GLU A 8 10.84 -22.12 38.95
C GLU A 8 10.48 -22.10 37.45
N LYS A 9 9.28 -22.55 37.15
CA LYS A 9 8.75 -22.41 35.78
C LYS A 9 8.30 -20.96 35.55
N ILE A 10 9.11 -20.21 34.82
CA ILE A 10 8.81 -18.82 34.48
C ILE A 10 8.52 -18.69 32.99
N SER A 11 7.69 -17.71 32.62
CA SER A 11 7.54 -17.26 31.23
C SER A 11 8.41 -16.02 31.03
N PRO A 12 9.49 -16.09 30.23
CA PRO A 12 10.39 -14.95 30.02
C PRO A 12 9.75 -13.86 29.13
N VAL A 13 8.68 -14.21 28.43
CA VAL A 13 7.95 -13.29 27.55
C VAL A 13 6.58 -13.03 28.13
N ARG A 14 6.12 -11.80 28.13
CA ARG A 14 4.75 -11.43 28.52
C ARG A 14 3.75 -12.16 27.62
N PRO A 15 2.63 -12.68 28.19
CA PRO A 15 1.57 -13.32 27.40
C PRO A 15 0.82 -12.29 26.54
N ASP A 16 0.82 -11.00 26.95
CA ASP A 16 0.08 -9.96 26.28
C ASP A 16 0.90 -9.32 25.17
N LYS A 17 0.27 -9.12 24.01
CA LYS A 17 0.83 -8.30 22.94
C LYS A 17 0.75 -6.82 23.38
N CYS A 18 1.85 -6.07 23.21
CA CYS A 18 1.92 -4.64 23.53
C CYS A 18 2.18 -3.85 22.24
N PRO A 19 1.19 -3.72 21.34
CA PRO A 19 1.35 -2.91 20.15
C PRO A 19 1.57 -1.44 20.52
N PRO A 20 2.37 -0.69 19.77
CA PRO A 20 2.50 0.75 19.96
C PRO A 20 1.15 1.44 19.73
N VAL A 21 0.92 2.55 20.43
CA VAL A 21 -0.29 3.36 20.26
C VAL A 21 0.11 4.72 19.69
N ILE A 22 -0.54 5.11 18.59
CA ILE A 22 -0.47 6.45 18.01
C ILE A 22 -1.88 6.96 17.94
N GLU A 23 -2.15 8.08 18.62
CA GLU A 23 -3.46 8.71 18.60
C GLU A 23 -3.88 9.07 17.17
N ASN A 24 -5.15 8.86 16.86
CA ASN A 24 -5.75 9.15 15.55
C ASN A 24 -5.06 8.45 14.33
N SER A 25 -4.32 7.36 14.56
CA SER A 25 -3.60 6.65 13.48
C SER A 25 -4.52 6.24 12.33
N ASP A 26 -5.75 5.83 12.60
CA ASP A 26 -6.73 5.41 11.61
C ASP A 26 -7.10 6.57 10.67
N GLN A 27 -7.42 7.73 11.26
CA GLN A 27 -7.75 8.92 10.47
C GLN A 27 -6.53 9.46 9.73
N MET A 28 -5.37 9.48 10.38
CA MET A 28 -4.11 9.90 9.74
C MET A 28 -3.80 9.05 8.51
N LEU A 29 -3.96 7.73 8.61
CA LEU A 29 -3.71 6.83 7.47
C LEU A 29 -4.69 7.11 6.33
N ARG A 30 -5.99 7.29 6.64
CA ARG A 30 -7.00 7.67 5.64
C ARG A 30 -6.62 8.97 4.93
N ASP A 31 -6.32 10.01 5.69
CA ASP A 31 -6.02 11.34 5.15
C ASP A 31 -4.77 11.31 4.24
N ILE A 32 -3.70 10.63 4.67
CA ILE A 32 -2.48 10.48 3.87
C ILE A 32 -2.80 9.79 2.53
N CYS A 33 -3.54 8.69 2.58
CA CYS A 33 -3.84 7.89 1.39
C CYS A 33 -4.75 8.63 0.42
N TYR A 34 -5.84 9.23 0.90
CA TYR A 34 -6.76 9.97 0.03
C TYR A 34 -6.11 11.22 -0.56
N ASN A 35 -5.34 11.98 0.22
CA ASN A 35 -4.61 13.15 -0.29
C ASN A 35 -3.67 12.77 -1.42
N LYS A 36 -2.94 11.66 -1.29
CA LYS A 36 -2.05 11.20 -2.36
C LYS A 36 -2.83 10.65 -3.55
N ALA A 37 -3.90 9.90 -3.32
CA ALA A 37 -4.75 9.37 -4.38
C ALA A 37 -5.35 10.51 -5.23
N HIS A 38 -5.94 11.54 -4.61
CA HIS A 38 -6.45 12.71 -5.32
C HIS A 38 -5.35 13.47 -6.06
N LYS A 39 -4.16 13.58 -5.48
CA LYS A 39 -3.02 14.19 -6.16
C LYS A 39 -2.58 13.43 -7.41
N MET A 40 -2.69 12.11 -7.40
CA MET A 40 -2.27 11.26 -8.52
C MET A 40 -3.37 11.10 -9.58
N TYR A 41 -4.59 10.80 -9.15
CA TYR A 41 -5.71 10.39 -10.03
C TYR A 41 -6.78 11.46 -10.22
N GLY A 42 -6.71 12.58 -9.48
CA GLY A 42 -7.65 13.69 -9.59
C GLY A 42 -8.87 13.56 -8.68
N ASP A 43 -9.85 14.43 -8.91
CA ASP A 43 -11.12 14.48 -8.21
C ASP A 43 -12.25 14.66 -9.23
N PRO A 44 -13.25 13.75 -9.29
CA PRO A 44 -13.39 12.53 -8.46
C PRO A 44 -12.36 11.44 -8.76
N LEU A 45 -12.10 10.57 -7.77
CA LEU A 45 -11.25 9.40 -7.99
C LEU A 45 -11.91 8.42 -8.97
N PRO A 46 -11.14 7.73 -9.82
CA PRO A 46 -11.65 6.59 -10.57
C PRO A 46 -12.21 5.52 -9.61
N GLU A 47 -13.35 4.93 -9.98
CA GLU A 47 -14.05 3.94 -9.15
C GLU A 47 -13.13 2.81 -8.67
N ILE A 48 -12.33 2.28 -9.57
CA ILE A 48 -11.38 1.20 -9.27
C ILE A 48 -10.32 1.58 -8.23
N VAL A 49 -9.88 2.84 -8.23
CA VAL A 49 -8.93 3.38 -7.25
C VAL A 49 -9.61 3.53 -5.90
N GLN A 50 -10.82 4.08 -5.88
CA GLN A 50 -11.59 4.29 -4.67
C GLN A 50 -11.98 2.97 -4.01
N GLU A 51 -12.55 2.03 -4.76
CA GLU A 51 -12.95 0.71 -4.24
C GLU A 51 -11.77 -0.05 -3.65
N ARG A 52 -10.63 -0.05 -4.33
CA ARG A 52 -9.42 -0.71 -3.84
C ARG A 52 -8.92 -0.05 -2.55
N LEU A 53 -8.89 1.27 -2.50
CA LEU A 53 -8.43 2.03 -1.33
C LEU A 53 -9.35 1.82 -0.13
N ASP A 54 -10.66 1.89 -0.32
CA ASP A 54 -11.65 1.67 0.73
C ASP A 54 -11.58 0.25 1.30
N ARG A 55 -11.50 -0.75 0.43
CA ARG A 55 -11.40 -2.16 0.83
C ARG A 55 -10.16 -2.40 1.69
N GLU A 56 -9.01 -1.91 1.25
CA GLU A 56 -7.75 -2.10 1.99
C GLU A 56 -7.74 -1.32 3.31
N LEU A 57 -8.13 -0.04 3.30
CA LEU A 57 -8.19 0.78 4.51
C LEU A 57 -9.12 0.18 5.56
N ASN A 58 -10.30 -0.30 5.15
CA ASN A 58 -11.23 -0.94 6.06
C ASN A 58 -10.64 -2.22 6.66
N SER A 59 -9.96 -3.04 5.87
CA SER A 59 -9.29 -4.25 6.36
C SER A 59 -8.16 -3.92 7.34
N ILE A 60 -7.29 -2.98 6.99
CA ILE A 60 -6.14 -2.58 7.81
C ILE A 60 -6.60 -1.99 9.15
N ILE A 61 -7.56 -1.09 9.12
CA ILE A 61 -8.07 -0.39 10.31
C ILE A 61 -8.84 -1.34 11.22
N SER A 62 -9.76 -2.16 10.67
CA SER A 62 -10.54 -3.11 11.47
C SER A 62 -9.70 -4.17 12.17
N ASN A 63 -8.53 -4.49 11.62
CA ASN A 63 -7.56 -5.41 12.23
C ASN A 63 -6.53 -4.70 13.13
N GLY A 64 -6.60 -3.37 13.30
CA GLY A 64 -5.71 -2.60 14.17
C GLY A 64 -4.29 -2.38 13.63
N TYR A 65 -4.07 -2.49 12.33
CA TYR A 65 -2.75 -2.35 11.70
C TYR A 65 -2.41 -0.91 11.27
N ALA A 66 -3.32 0.06 11.41
CA ALA A 66 -3.06 1.44 10.99
C ALA A 66 -1.80 2.03 11.62
N VAL A 67 -1.56 1.77 12.91
CA VAL A 67 -0.36 2.22 13.63
C VAL A 67 0.92 1.70 12.96
N MET A 68 0.93 0.44 12.53
CA MET A 68 2.09 -0.16 11.87
C MET A 68 2.39 0.50 10.53
N TYR A 69 1.34 0.85 9.76
CA TYR A 69 1.48 1.60 8.52
C TYR A 69 2.03 3.01 8.76
N ILE A 70 1.55 3.71 9.79
CA ILE A 70 2.06 5.05 10.15
C ILE A 70 3.53 4.99 10.58
N ILE A 71 3.92 3.98 11.35
CA ILE A 71 5.33 3.79 11.75
C ILE A 71 6.20 3.52 10.51
N ALA A 72 5.80 2.58 9.66
CA ALA A 72 6.53 2.25 8.43
C ALA A 72 6.66 3.47 7.51
N GLN A 73 5.58 4.22 7.32
CA GLN A 73 5.57 5.46 6.54
C GLN A 73 6.59 6.48 7.08
N LYS A 74 6.58 6.73 8.40
CA LYS A 74 7.53 7.69 9.03
C LYS A 74 8.97 7.25 8.86
N LEU A 75 9.26 5.95 9.00
CA LEU A 75 10.61 5.39 8.83
C LEU A 75 11.09 5.55 7.38
N VAL A 76 10.25 5.20 6.41
CA VAL A 76 10.58 5.33 4.97
C VAL A 76 10.80 6.80 4.60
N TRP A 77 9.91 7.69 5.03
CA TRP A 77 10.04 9.11 4.74
C TRP A 77 11.31 9.71 5.35
N LYS A 78 11.61 9.37 6.61
CA LYS A 78 12.84 9.84 7.26
C LYS A 78 14.08 9.33 6.55
N SER A 79 14.11 8.07 6.15
CA SER A 79 15.22 7.52 5.38
C SER A 79 15.45 8.27 4.05
N ASN A 80 14.36 8.56 3.32
CA ASN A 80 14.44 9.31 2.07
C ASN A 80 14.89 10.76 2.28
N GLU A 81 14.43 11.43 3.36
CA GLU A 81 14.90 12.77 3.73
C GLU A 81 16.40 12.80 4.02
N ASP A 82 16.91 11.76 4.64
CA ASP A 82 18.34 11.61 4.93
C ASP A 82 19.18 11.18 3.70
N GLY A 83 18.53 11.02 2.53
CA GLY A 83 19.19 10.68 1.27
C GLY A 83 19.41 9.19 1.03
N TYR A 84 18.82 8.31 1.86
CA TYR A 84 18.89 6.86 1.69
C TYR A 84 17.68 6.34 0.96
N LEU A 85 17.91 5.55 -0.10
CA LEU A 85 16.86 4.90 -0.86
C LEU A 85 16.27 3.73 -0.08
N VAL A 86 14.95 3.64 -0.10
CA VAL A 86 14.21 2.50 0.47
C VAL A 86 13.52 1.75 -0.66
N GLY A 87 13.82 0.47 -0.78
CA GLY A 87 13.18 -0.43 -1.75
C GLY A 87 12.20 -1.37 -1.07
N SER A 88 11.12 -1.70 -1.77
CA SER A 88 10.13 -2.67 -1.29
C SER A 88 10.65 -4.10 -1.45
N ARG A 89 10.35 -4.94 -0.46
CA ARG A 89 10.65 -6.36 -0.49
C ARG A 89 9.48 -7.18 0.06
N GLY A 90 9.14 -8.25 -0.63
CA GLY A 90 8.07 -9.16 -0.21
C GLY A 90 6.67 -8.62 -0.49
N SER A 91 5.70 -9.04 0.29
CA SER A 91 4.26 -8.82 0.04
C SER A 91 3.77 -7.38 0.21
N VAL A 92 4.58 -6.46 0.75
CA VAL A 92 4.16 -5.04 0.89
C VAL A 92 3.78 -4.40 -0.45
N GLY A 93 4.36 -4.87 -1.55
CA GLY A 93 4.02 -4.42 -2.91
C GLY A 93 2.60 -4.77 -3.37
N SER A 94 1.85 -5.61 -2.64
CA SER A 94 0.45 -5.91 -2.92
C SER A 94 -0.54 -4.96 -2.26
N SER A 95 -0.09 -4.08 -1.36
CA SER A 95 -0.93 -3.11 -0.67
C SER A 95 -0.95 -1.75 -1.38
N PHE A 96 -2.11 -1.37 -1.90
CA PHE A 96 -2.32 -0.06 -2.48
C PHE A 96 -2.28 1.07 -1.43
N VAL A 97 -2.71 0.78 -0.20
CA VAL A 97 -2.54 1.67 0.94
C VAL A 97 -1.07 1.94 1.22
N ALA A 98 -0.19 0.93 1.12
CA ALA A 98 1.25 1.13 1.26
C ALA A 98 1.82 2.04 0.15
N THR A 99 1.32 1.92 -1.08
CA THR A 99 1.67 2.82 -2.18
C THR A 99 1.18 4.24 -1.92
N MET A 100 -0.09 4.38 -1.50
CA MET A 100 -0.69 5.70 -1.23
C MET A 100 -0.14 6.37 0.02
N SER A 101 0.34 5.62 1.01
CA SER A 101 1.05 6.18 2.17
C SER A 101 2.53 6.46 1.92
N GLY A 102 3.07 6.05 0.77
CA GLY A 102 4.49 6.28 0.42
C GLY A 102 5.46 5.33 1.10
N ILE A 103 5.01 4.16 1.53
CA ILE A 103 5.84 3.08 2.06
C ILE A 103 6.52 2.32 0.92
N THR A 104 5.82 2.14 -0.19
CA THR A 104 6.33 1.44 -1.39
C THR A 104 6.06 2.26 -2.65
N GLU A 105 6.87 2.02 -3.69
CA GLU A 105 6.68 2.57 -5.03
C GLU A 105 5.87 1.64 -5.93
N VAL A 106 5.67 0.39 -5.51
CA VAL A 106 4.94 -0.61 -6.29
C VAL A 106 3.45 -0.28 -6.29
N ASN A 107 2.86 -0.13 -7.47
CA ASN A 107 1.43 0.08 -7.65
C ASN A 107 0.74 -1.26 -7.95
N PRO A 108 -0.03 -1.83 -7.01
CA PRO A 108 -0.63 -3.15 -7.18
C PRO A 108 -1.90 -3.18 -8.03
N LEU A 109 -2.40 -2.04 -8.47
CA LEU A 109 -3.53 -1.98 -9.41
C LEU A 109 -3.18 -2.70 -10.71
N HIS A 110 -4.18 -3.07 -11.48
CA HIS A 110 -3.92 -3.60 -12.82
C HIS A 110 -3.26 -2.55 -13.72
N ALA A 111 -2.68 -2.99 -14.83
CA ALA A 111 -2.01 -2.14 -15.79
C ALA A 111 -2.90 -0.97 -16.21
N HIS A 112 -2.38 0.25 -16.18
CA HIS A 112 -3.09 1.45 -16.58
C HIS A 112 -2.13 2.58 -16.96
N TYR A 113 -2.64 3.55 -17.72
CA TYR A 113 -1.93 4.78 -17.97
C TYR A 113 -2.30 5.86 -16.97
N LEU A 114 -1.32 6.65 -16.56
CA LEU A 114 -1.49 7.77 -15.65
C LEU A 114 -0.73 9.01 -16.16
N CYS A 115 -1.40 10.14 -16.22
CA CYS A 115 -0.75 11.41 -16.51
C CYS A 115 -0.38 12.16 -15.23
N LYS A 116 0.91 12.27 -14.93
CA LYS A 116 1.43 13.00 -13.76
C LYS A 116 1.19 14.53 -13.81
N HIS A 117 0.76 15.06 -14.96
CA HIS A 117 0.53 16.50 -15.16
C HIS A 117 -0.93 16.92 -15.01
N CYS A 118 -1.85 16.18 -15.60
CA CYS A 118 -3.27 16.52 -15.60
C CYS A 118 -4.16 15.47 -14.94
N GLN A 119 -3.57 14.48 -14.29
CA GLN A 119 -4.25 13.44 -13.53
C GLN A 119 -5.19 12.56 -14.39
N TYR A 120 -5.04 12.62 -15.72
CA TYR A 120 -5.76 11.71 -16.60
C TYR A 120 -5.32 10.28 -16.34
N SER A 121 -6.26 9.37 -16.20
CA SER A 121 -6.01 7.94 -16.09
C SER A 121 -6.85 7.16 -17.10
N ASP A 122 -6.30 6.06 -17.59
CA ASP A 122 -6.96 5.17 -18.55
C ASP A 122 -6.85 3.72 -18.02
N PHE A 123 -7.98 3.22 -17.51
CA PHE A 123 -8.12 1.86 -17.01
C PHE A 123 -8.91 0.97 -17.95
N ASP A 124 -9.63 1.56 -18.94
CA ASP A 124 -10.71 0.89 -19.64
C ASP A 124 -10.50 0.70 -21.14
N SER A 125 -9.48 1.35 -21.73
CA SER A 125 -9.25 1.21 -23.17
C SER A 125 -8.93 -0.24 -23.54
N ASP A 126 -9.28 -0.65 -24.75
CA ASP A 126 -9.01 -2.01 -25.25
C ASP A 126 -7.54 -2.38 -25.17
N LEU A 127 -6.66 -1.41 -25.37
CA LEU A 127 -5.22 -1.57 -25.22
C LEU A 127 -4.87 -1.96 -23.76
N VAL A 128 -5.38 -1.23 -22.76
CA VAL A 128 -5.14 -1.52 -21.34
C VAL A 128 -5.72 -2.89 -20.98
N LYS A 129 -6.92 -3.22 -21.41
CA LYS A 129 -7.56 -4.53 -21.17
C LYS A 129 -6.76 -5.69 -21.77
N SER A 130 -6.05 -5.49 -22.86
CA SER A 130 -5.18 -6.52 -23.47
C SER A 130 -3.95 -6.85 -22.60
N PHE A 131 -3.62 -6.00 -21.62
CA PHE A 131 -2.54 -6.19 -20.64
C PHE A 131 -3.02 -6.68 -19.27
N SER A 132 -4.27 -7.12 -19.13
CA SER A 132 -4.76 -7.75 -17.90
C SER A 132 -3.87 -8.92 -17.50
N GLY A 133 -3.49 -8.98 -16.22
CA GLY A 133 -2.56 -9.98 -15.68
C GLY A 133 -1.09 -9.76 -16.07
N ARG A 134 -0.75 -8.61 -16.64
CA ARG A 134 0.62 -8.22 -17.00
C ARG A 134 1.02 -6.91 -16.35
N SER A 135 2.33 -6.63 -16.35
CA SER A 135 2.85 -5.35 -15.87
C SER A 135 2.48 -4.20 -16.80
N GLY A 136 2.09 -3.06 -16.21
CA GLY A 136 1.91 -1.81 -16.95
C GLY A 136 3.18 -1.36 -17.68
N CYS A 137 4.35 -1.70 -17.17
CA CYS A 137 5.63 -1.37 -17.80
C CYS A 137 5.77 -1.91 -19.22
N ASP A 138 5.08 -3.02 -19.53
CA ASP A 138 5.12 -3.66 -20.85
C ASP A 138 4.20 -2.98 -21.88
N MET A 139 3.35 -2.04 -21.44
CA MET A 139 2.49 -1.28 -22.35
C MET A 139 3.30 -0.36 -23.26
N PRO A 140 2.84 -0.11 -24.50
CA PRO A 140 3.50 0.83 -25.40
C PRO A 140 3.47 2.26 -24.85
N ASP A 141 4.45 3.07 -25.27
CA ASP A 141 4.47 4.49 -24.90
C ASP A 141 3.31 5.22 -25.58
N LYS A 142 2.66 6.11 -24.83
CA LYS A 142 1.48 6.85 -25.26
C LYS A 142 1.53 8.28 -24.73
N LEU A 143 1.03 9.22 -25.53
CA LEU A 143 0.85 10.60 -25.08
C LEU A 143 -0.53 10.79 -24.46
N CYS A 144 -0.61 11.67 -23.47
CA CYS A 144 -1.85 12.03 -22.83
C CYS A 144 -2.80 12.72 -23.82
N PRO A 145 -4.03 12.25 -24.00
CA PRO A 145 -5.01 12.88 -24.91
C PRO A 145 -5.47 14.26 -24.42
N ARG A 146 -5.28 14.59 -23.14
CA ARG A 146 -5.69 15.88 -22.57
C ARG A 146 -4.61 16.96 -22.66
N CYS A 147 -3.35 16.60 -22.37
CA CYS A 147 -2.27 17.61 -22.28
C CYS A 147 -1.07 17.34 -23.18
N GLY A 148 -1.07 16.26 -23.96
CA GLY A 148 0.01 15.91 -24.89
C GLY A 148 1.32 15.46 -24.23
N LYS A 149 1.38 15.37 -22.89
CA LYS A 149 2.58 14.89 -22.17
C LYS A 149 2.66 13.36 -22.19
N PRO A 150 3.87 12.77 -22.06
CA PRO A 150 4.00 11.33 -21.93
C PRO A 150 3.21 10.78 -20.74
N LEU A 151 2.52 9.67 -20.95
CA LEU A 151 1.82 8.95 -19.90
C LEU A 151 2.80 8.04 -19.15
N SER A 152 2.63 7.96 -17.83
CA SER A 152 3.26 6.94 -17.00
C SER A 152 2.51 5.62 -17.18
N LYS A 153 3.26 4.54 -17.22
CA LYS A 153 2.76 3.17 -17.33
C LYS A 153 2.81 2.54 -15.94
N GLU A 154 1.67 2.36 -15.33
CA GLU A 154 1.53 1.95 -13.93
C GLU A 154 0.82 0.60 -13.82
N GLY A 155 0.98 -0.03 -12.65
CA GLY A 155 0.24 -1.24 -12.28
C GLY A 155 0.99 -2.54 -12.51
N PHE A 156 0.91 -3.43 -11.51
CA PHE A 156 1.53 -4.74 -11.52
C PHE A 156 0.52 -5.89 -11.34
N ASP A 157 -0.77 -5.55 -11.23
CA ASP A 157 -1.89 -6.50 -11.08
C ASP A 157 -1.70 -7.50 -9.93
N ILE A 158 -1.43 -6.96 -8.72
CA ILE A 158 -1.16 -7.78 -7.53
C ILE A 158 -2.38 -7.74 -6.60
N PRO A 159 -3.01 -8.89 -6.28
CA PRO A 159 -4.13 -8.94 -5.36
C PRO A 159 -3.69 -8.63 -3.92
N PHE A 160 -4.55 -7.91 -3.18
CA PHE A 160 -4.27 -7.49 -1.80
C PHE A 160 -4.19 -8.67 -0.82
N GLU A 161 -4.87 -9.75 -1.11
CA GLU A 161 -4.91 -10.97 -0.30
C GLU A 161 -3.53 -11.58 -0.04
N THR A 162 -2.52 -11.22 -0.85
CA THR A 162 -1.13 -11.66 -0.65
C THR A 162 -0.42 -10.95 0.50
N PHE A 163 -0.98 -9.86 1.04
CA PHE A 163 -0.35 -9.05 2.08
C PHE A 163 -0.81 -9.40 3.50
N LEU A 164 -2.12 -9.44 3.75
CA LEU A 164 -2.69 -9.66 5.09
C LEU A 164 -3.27 -11.07 5.28
N GLY A 165 -2.94 -12.01 4.41
CA GLY A 165 -3.53 -13.33 4.42
C GLY A 165 -4.94 -13.34 3.84
N PHE A 166 -5.53 -14.52 3.76
CA PHE A 166 -6.77 -14.72 3.05
C PHE A 166 -8.01 -14.56 3.92
N LYS A 167 -9.02 -13.88 3.40
CA LYS A 167 -10.44 -13.96 3.81
C LYS A 167 -10.70 -13.83 5.30
N GLY A 168 -10.14 -12.79 5.94
CA GLY A 168 -10.47 -12.47 7.33
C GLY A 168 -9.73 -13.29 8.40
N ASN A 169 -8.74 -14.05 8.05
CA ASN A 169 -7.81 -14.60 9.02
C ASN A 169 -6.96 -13.46 9.60
N LYS A 170 -6.95 -13.33 10.93
CA LYS A 170 -6.25 -12.27 11.65
C LYS A 170 -4.73 -12.46 11.73
N GLU A 171 -4.21 -13.57 11.23
CA GLU A 171 -2.78 -13.88 11.25
C GLU A 171 -2.30 -14.18 9.83
N PRO A 172 -1.18 -13.56 9.41
CA PRO A 172 -0.52 -13.89 8.16
C PRO A 172 0.09 -15.27 8.19
#